data_c232c69dee378af6a60900fcd63bdb86
#
_entry.id   c232c69dee378af6a60900fcd63bdb86
#
_cell.length_a   1.000
_cell.length_b   1.000
_cell.length_c   1.000
_cell.angle_alpha   90.00
_cell.angle_beta   90.00
_cell.angle_gamma   90.00
#
_symmetry.space_group_name_H-M   'P 1'
#
loop_
_entity.id
_entity.type
_entity.pdbx_description
1 polymer ?
#
loop_
_entity_poly.entity_id
_entity_poly.type
_entity_poly.pdbx_seq_one_letter_code
_entity_poly.pdbx_strand_id
1 'polypeptide(L)'
;DLLGDHHPELVLACDPGLIRIYRNIAGSLREVTAELGLGDRVGFWNSIAAGDFNGDGNMDLVAGNIGTNSEYELYVKDGITWHHGDLSGGGVHEVFESYNGASQGKVLPIRNLAEVLRAIPFLRELYPTYGAYANATSTNILGEQKSKLAAIRLTSLESVVMINRGDTLDVIPLPFEAQLTPVFGISVADFDGDGSEDLFLAQNFFGTRPGFPRMDAGRGLLLKGDGNGGFKPMTSAMSGIRLTGEQKGSAVADFDRDGRVDLLAGQNAGETKLYRNRLAQRGLRVTL
;
A
#
# COMPACT_ATOMS: atom_id res chain seq x y z
N ASP A 1 -2.96 20.55 5.76
CA ASP A 1 -1.83 21.47 5.51
C ASP A 1 -0.55 20.73 5.88
N LEU A 2 0.04 20.04 4.91
CA LEU A 2 1.26 19.24 5.08
C LEU A 2 2.53 20.10 5.08
N LEU A 3 2.49 21.21 4.34
CA LEU A 3 3.65 22.08 4.14
C LEU A 3 3.64 23.34 5.01
N GLY A 4 2.66 23.50 5.90
CA GLY A 4 2.55 24.59 6.88
C GLY A 4 2.30 25.97 6.27
N ASP A 5 1.77 26.05 5.05
CA ASP A 5 1.53 27.32 4.35
C ASP A 5 0.04 27.77 4.38
N HIS A 6 -0.78 27.11 5.19
CA HIS A 6 -2.22 27.30 5.36
C HIS A 6 -3.06 26.98 4.11
N HIS A 7 -2.50 26.24 3.17
CA HIS A 7 -3.21 25.71 2.01
C HIS A 7 -3.19 24.18 2.04
N PRO A 8 -4.33 23.50 1.86
CA PRO A 8 -4.34 22.04 1.86
C PRO A 8 -3.66 21.47 0.61
N GLU A 9 -2.79 20.49 0.79
CA GLU A 9 -2.20 19.70 -0.29
C GLU A 9 -3.16 18.60 -0.75
N LEU A 10 -2.98 18.17 -2.00
CA LEU A 10 -3.58 16.95 -2.52
C LEU A 10 -2.52 15.84 -2.48
N VAL A 11 -2.83 14.76 -1.76
CA VAL A 11 -1.97 13.56 -1.68
C VAL A 11 -2.71 12.38 -2.30
N LEU A 12 -2.05 11.69 -3.23
CA LEU A 12 -2.62 10.56 -3.98
C LEU A 12 -1.77 9.30 -3.76
N ALA A 13 -2.41 8.22 -3.30
CA ALA A 13 -1.83 6.88 -3.32
C ALA A 13 -2.08 6.24 -4.69
N CYS A 14 -1.03 5.78 -5.39
CA CYS A 14 -1.13 5.21 -6.73
C CYS A 14 -0.73 3.73 -6.74
N ASP A 15 -1.55 2.88 -7.38
CA ASP A 15 -1.36 1.43 -7.44
C ASP A 15 -1.35 0.94 -8.91
N PRO A 16 -0.18 0.52 -9.47
CA PRO A 16 1.16 0.81 -8.98
C PRO A 16 1.62 2.24 -9.33
N GLY A 17 2.40 2.85 -8.44
CA GLY A 17 2.91 4.19 -8.70
C GLY A 17 3.65 4.80 -7.51
N LEU A 18 3.78 6.12 -7.54
CA LEU A 18 4.28 6.93 -6.44
C LEU A 18 3.14 7.32 -5.47
N ILE A 19 3.49 7.66 -4.25
CA ILE A 19 2.65 8.57 -3.47
C ILE A 19 2.91 9.97 -4.04
N ARG A 20 1.90 10.58 -4.68
CA ARG A 20 2.04 11.87 -5.35
C ARG A 20 1.51 12.98 -4.45
N ILE A 21 2.32 13.99 -4.22
CA ILE A 21 1.99 15.14 -3.40
C ILE A 21 1.96 16.38 -4.27
N TYR A 22 0.85 17.10 -4.21
CA TYR A 22 0.64 18.35 -4.95
C TYR A 22 0.43 19.49 -3.98
N ARG A 23 1.35 20.44 -3.98
CA ARG A 23 1.21 21.71 -3.26
C ARG A 23 0.16 22.59 -3.93
N ASN A 24 -0.71 23.18 -3.14
CA ASN A 24 -1.70 24.14 -3.60
C ASN A 24 -1.11 25.55 -3.54
N ILE A 25 -0.89 26.13 -4.70
CA ILE A 25 -0.38 27.52 -4.85
C ILE A 25 -1.50 28.37 -5.42
N ALA A 26 -2.23 29.05 -4.55
CA ALA A 26 -3.33 29.95 -4.92
C ALA A 26 -4.37 29.30 -5.86
N GLY A 27 -4.72 28.03 -5.60
CA GLY A 27 -5.68 27.26 -6.40
C GLY A 27 -5.08 26.48 -7.57
N SER A 28 -3.77 26.58 -7.81
CA SER A 28 -3.05 25.78 -8.80
C SER A 28 -2.25 24.68 -8.10
N LEU A 29 -2.34 23.44 -8.61
CA LEU A 29 -1.62 22.31 -8.04
C LEU A 29 -0.27 22.12 -8.74
N ARG A 30 0.83 22.10 -7.96
CA ARG A 30 2.19 21.79 -8.42
C ARG A 30 2.70 20.52 -7.72
N GLU A 31 3.13 19.54 -8.49
CA GLU A 31 3.69 18.32 -7.91
C GLU A 31 5.03 18.61 -7.23
N VAL A 32 5.17 18.13 -5.98
CA VAL A 32 6.35 18.29 -5.12
C VAL A 32 6.88 16.97 -4.58
N THR A 33 6.41 15.84 -5.10
CA THR A 33 6.74 14.47 -4.66
C THR A 33 8.24 14.23 -4.56
N ALA A 34 8.99 14.57 -5.61
CA ALA A 34 10.44 14.37 -5.64
C ALA A 34 11.19 15.32 -4.71
N GLU A 35 10.69 16.55 -4.54
CA GLU A 35 11.25 17.55 -3.62
C GLU A 35 11.19 17.08 -2.17
N LEU A 36 10.14 16.32 -1.81
CA LEU A 36 9.93 15.75 -0.47
C LEU A 36 10.61 14.38 -0.28
N GLY A 37 11.44 13.91 -1.23
CA GLY A 37 12.21 12.68 -1.11
C GLY A 37 11.45 11.39 -1.47
N LEU A 38 10.27 11.49 -2.11
CA LEU A 38 9.45 10.32 -2.48
C LEU A 38 9.53 9.91 -3.96
N GLY A 39 10.41 10.55 -4.76
CA GLY A 39 10.45 10.41 -6.21
C GLY A 39 10.86 9.02 -6.74
N ASP A 40 11.41 8.15 -5.91
CA ASP A 40 11.85 6.80 -6.25
C ASP A 40 11.06 5.68 -5.56
N ARG A 41 10.02 6.03 -4.77
CA ARG A 41 9.25 5.07 -3.96
C ARG A 41 8.00 4.59 -4.67
N VAL A 42 8.20 3.77 -5.68
CA VAL A 42 7.11 3.18 -6.48
C VAL A 42 6.64 1.88 -5.83
N GLY A 43 5.35 1.81 -5.49
CA GLY A 43 4.74 0.67 -4.80
C GLY A 43 3.30 0.43 -5.24
N PHE A 44 2.61 -0.44 -4.51
CA PHE A 44 1.18 -0.71 -4.61
C PHE A 44 0.46 0.07 -3.49
N TRP A 45 0.46 1.40 -3.60
CA TRP A 45 -0.09 2.26 -2.56
C TRP A 45 -1.60 2.25 -2.60
N ASN A 46 -2.22 1.50 -1.68
CA ASN A 46 -3.67 1.28 -1.64
C ASN A 46 -4.43 2.29 -0.77
N SER A 47 -3.74 2.91 0.18
CA SER A 47 -4.34 3.84 1.13
C SER A 47 -3.34 4.85 1.63
N ILE A 48 -3.85 6.02 2.06
CA ILE A 48 -3.06 7.06 2.71
C ILE A 48 -3.93 7.81 3.72
N ALA A 49 -3.35 8.18 4.85
CA ALA A 49 -3.96 9.01 5.87
C ALA A 49 -2.93 9.98 6.45
N ALA A 50 -3.41 11.01 7.11
CA ALA A 50 -2.57 12.02 7.74
C ALA A 50 -2.88 12.10 9.25
N GLY A 51 -1.86 12.46 10.04
CA GLY A 51 -1.93 12.68 11.47
C GLY A 51 -0.65 13.35 11.98
N ASP A 52 -0.62 13.76 13.23
CA ASP A 52 0.59 14.24 13.91
C ASP A 52 1.12 13.11 14.81
N PHE A 53 1.93 12.21 14.21
CA PHE A 53 2.36 10.99 14.89
C PHE A 53 3.53 11.19 15.87
N ASN A 54 4.18 12.33 15.82
CA ASN A 54 5.33 12.64 16.69
C ASN A 54 5.06 13.80 17.66
N GLY A 55 3.87 14.42 17.60
CA GLY A 55 3.46 15.50 18.51
C GLY A 55 4.17 16.83 18.27
N ASP A 56 4.71 17.07 17.07
CA ASP A 56 5.45 18.30 16.75
C ASP A 56 4.57 19.42 16.15
N GLY A 57 3.30 19.12 15.90
CA GLY A 57 2.31 20.04 15.33
C GLY A 57 2.31 20.09 13.81
N ASN A 58 3.19 19.37 13.12
CA ASN A 58 3.16 19.20 11.67
C ASN A 58 2.39 17.94 11.29
N MET A 59 1.71 17.97 10.15
CA MET A 59 1.03 16.78 9.64
C MET A 59 2.04 15.81 9.04
N ASP A 60 2.01 14.58 9.54
CA ASP A 60 2.70 13.42 8.99
C ASP A 60 1.76 12.62 8.07
N LEU A 61 2.30 11.64 7.36
CA LEU A 61 1.53 10.74 6.51
C LEU A 61 1.76 9.28 6.90
N VAL A 62 0.76 8.45 6.69
CA VAL A 62 0.87 6.99 6.77
C VAL A 62 0.28 6.37 5.51
N ALA A 63 0.99 5.43 4.89
CA ALA A 63 0.57 4.81 3.63
C ALA A 63 0.56 3.29 3.71
N GLY A 64 -0.52 2.70 3.20
CA GLY A 64 -0.71 1.27 3.08
C GLY A 64 -0.25 0.76 1.71
N ASN A 65 0.53 -0.31 1.72
CA ASN A 65 1.07 -0.99 0.54
C ASN A 65 0.66 -2.48 0.53
N ILE A 66 1.18 -3.27 -0.40
CA ILE A 66 0.92 -4.71 -0.50
C ILE A 66 1.53 -5.53 0.67
N GLY A 67 2.59 -5.00 1.30
CA GLY A 67 3.34 -5.69 2.34
C GLY A 67 4.43 -6.62 1.79
N THR A 68 5.33 -7.04 2.68
CA THR A 68 6.46 -7.90 2.32
C THR A 68 6.11 -9.39 2.28
N ASN A 69 4.98 -9.82 2.87
CA ASN A 69 4.49 -11.19 2.75
C ASN A 69 3.79 -11.44 1.41
N SER A 70 4.46 -11.09 0.32
CA SER A 70 3.99 -11.25 -1.04
C SER A 70 5.06 -11.94 -1.92
N GLU A 71 4.65 -12.46 -3.08
CA GLU A 71 5.60 -13.07 -4.02
C GLU A 71 6.67 -12.09 -4.52
N TYR A 72 6.38 -10.79 -4.50
CA TYR A 72 7.31 -9.75 -4.96
C TYR A 72 8.51 -9.55 -4.04
N GLU A 73 8.41 -9.95 -2.76
CA GLU A 73 9.52 -9.86 -1.82
C GLU A 73 10.78 -10.60 -2.30
N LEU A 74 10.59 -11.70 -3.03
CA LEU A 74 11.69 -12.48 -3.59
C LEU A 74 12.49 -11.71 -4.66
N TYR A 75 11.90 -10.70 -5.28
CA TYR A 75 12.43 -10.04 -6.48
C TYR A 75 12.69 -8.55 -6.30
N VAL A 76 12.06 -7.88 -5.33
CA VAL A 76 12.10 -6.42 -5.20
C VAL A 76 13.52 -5.88 -5.02
N LYS A 77 14.39 -6.62 -4.32
CA LYS A 77 15.80 -6.24 -4.12
C LYS A 77 16.60 -6.21 -5.41
N ASP A 78 16.26 -7.09 -6.34
CA ASP A 78 16.88 -7.17 -7.68
C ASP A 78 16.24 -6.19 -8.67
N GLY A 79 15.15 -5.57 -8.28
CA GLY A 79 14.36 -4.62 -9.08
C GLY A 79 13.36 -5.32 -9.98
N ILE A 80 12.08 -5.03 -9.72
CA ILE A 80 10.94 -5.50 -10.50
C ILE A 80 10.58 -4.43 -11.52
N THR A 81 10.29 -4.85 -12.76
CA THR A 81 9.76 -3.97 -13.80
C THR A 81 8.47 -4.53 -14.37
N TRP A 82 7.41 -3.75 -14.33
CA TRP A 82 6.17 -4.00 -15.03
C TRP A 82 6.19 -3.29 -16.38
N HIS A 83 6.15 -4.07 -17.46
CA HIS A 83 5.93 -3.57 -18.81
C HIS A 83 4.44 -3.66 -19.09
N HIS A 84 3.81 -2.56 -19.51
CA HIS A 84 2.38 -2.54 -19.73
C HIS A 84 2.02 -1.77 -21.01
N GLY A 85 0.94 -2.22 -21.67
CA GLY A 85 0.46 -1.68 -22.92
C GLY A 85 -0.14 -2.77 -23.81
N ASP A 86 -0.36 -2.47 -25.08
CA ASP A 86 -0.87 -3.44 -26.06
C ASP A 86 0.31 -4.30 -26.59
N LEU A 87 0.62 -5.37 -25.85
CA LEU A 87 1.72 -6.30 -26.20
C LEU A 87 1.34 -7.22 -27.35
N SER A 88 0.06 -7.62 -27.45
CA SER A 88 -0.44 -8.53 -28.49
C SER A 88 -0.77 -7.83 -29.81
N GLY A 89 -0.89 -6.51 -29.81
CA GLY A 89 -1.39 -5.74 -30.96
C GLY A 89 -2.91 -5.84 -31.16
N GLY A 90 -3.63 -6.39 -30.19
CA GLY A 90 -5.06 -6.61 -30.23
C GLY A 90 -5.92 -5.51 -29.61
N GLY A 91 -5.32 -4.39 -29.19
CA GLY A 91 -6.01 -3.29 -28.51
C GLY A 91 -6.33 -3.58 -27.04
N VAL A 92 -5.79 -4.66 -26.48
CA VAL A 92 -5.93 -5.03 -25.06
C VAL A 92 -4.70 -4.56 -24.29
N HIS A 93 -4.94 -3.99 -23.11
CA HIS A 93 -3.85 -3.57 -22.22
C HIS A 93 -3.40 -4.78 -21.38
N GLU A 94 -2.18 -5.25 -21.64
CA GLU A 94 -1.57 -6.38 -20.94
C GLU A 94 -0.43 -5.90 -20.03
N VAL A 95 -0.09 -6.72 -19.03
CA VAL A 95 1.05 -6.49 -18.12
C VAL A 95 1.99 -7.69 -18.20
N PHE A 96 3.28 -7.39 -18.37
CA PHE A 96 4.36 -8.36 -18.32
C PHE A 96 5.35 -8.00 -17.23
N GLU A 97 5.52 -8.88 -16.26
CA GLU A 97 6.35 -8.68 -15.07
C GLU A 97 7.71 -9.32 -15.23
N SER A 98 8.75 -8.56 -14.93
CA SER A 98 10.13 -9.01 -15.01
C SER A 98 10.95 -8.55 -13.79
N TYR A 99 12.07 -9.23 -13.55
CA TYR A 99 13.03 -8.87 -12.52
C TYR A 99 14.47 -8.98 -13.04
N ASN A 100 15.40 -8.29 -12.41
CA ASN A 100 16.82 -8.39 -12.72
C ASN A 100 17.41 -9.59 -11.98
N GLY A 101 17.59 -10.71 -12.67
CA GLY A 101 18.27 -11.88 -12.10
C GLY A 101 19.75 -11.59 -11.91
N ALA A 102 20.13 -10.95 -10.80
CA ALA A 102 21.48 -10.46 -10.51
C ALA A 102 22.55 -11.56 -10.64
N SER A 103 22.24 -12.79 -10.21
CA SER A 103 23.13 -13.95 -10.31
C SER A 103 23.38 -14.41 -11.75
N GLN A 104 22.52 -14.04 -12.69
CA GLN A 104 22.58 -14.47 -14.10
C GLN A 104 22.89 -13.32 -15.05
N GLY A 105 22.89 -12.06 -14.59
CA GLY A 105 23.08 -10.87 -15.41
C GLY A 105 21.97 -10.69 -16.48
N LYS A 106 20.77 -11.24 -16.23
CA LYS A 106 19.66 -11.27 -17.19
C LYS A 106 18.40 -10.73 -16.57
N VAL A 107 17.57 -10.09 -17.40
CA VAL A 107 16.19 -9.71 -17.02
C VAL A 107 15.28 -10.89 -17.33
N LEU A 108 14.62 -11.44 -16.30
CA LEU A 108 13.85 -12.67 -16.37
C LEU A 108 12.36 -12.42 -16.08
N PRO A 109 11.45 -13.20 -16.65
CA PRO A 109 10.04 -13.12 -16.32
C PRO A 109 9.77 -13.60 -14.88
N ILE A 110 8.85 -12.94 -14.17
CA ILE A 110 8.39 -13.39 -12.83
C ILE A 110 7.40 -14.53 -12.99
N ARG A 111 6.51 -14.43 -13.98
CA ARG A 111 5.44 -15.41 -14.20
C ARG A 111 5.92 -16.62 -14.98
N ASN A 112 5.42 -17.80 -14.64
CA ASN A 112 5.66 -19.00 -15.42
C ASN A 112 4.89 -18.99 -16.76
N LEU A 113 5.26 -19.89 -17.67
CA LEU A 113 4.67 -19.95 -19.02
C LEU A 113 3.14 -20.10 -18.98
N ALA A 114 2.59 -20.97 -18.12
CA ALA A 114 1.15 -21.19 -18.07
C ALA A 114 0.36 -19.95 -17.63
N GLU A 115 0.95 -19.13 -16.78
CA GLU A 115 0.36 -17.88 -16.32
C GLU A 115 0.42 -16.81 -17.41
N VAL A 116 1.57 -16.65 -18.06
CA VAL A 116 1.75 -15.68 -19.13
C VAL A 116 0.85 -15.99 -20.32
N LEU A 117 0.68 -17.27 -20.68
CA LEU A 117 -0.19 -17.70 -21.78
C LEU A 117 -1.68 -17.41 -21.56
N ARG A 118 -2.13 -17.14 -20.34
CA ARG A 118 -3.51 -16.72 -20.08
C ARG A 118 -3.77 -15.29 -20.55
N ALA A 119 -2.77 -14.41 -20.38
CA ALA A 119 -2.84 -13.01 -20.80
C ALA A 119 -2.34 -12.83 -22.24
N ILE A 120 -1.32 -13.59 -22.64
CA ILE A 120 -0.58 -13.41 -23.89
C ILE A 120 -0.51 -14.76 -24.64
N PRO A 121 -1.64 -15.26 -25.21
CA PRO A 121 -1.72 -16.61 -25.78
C PRO A 121 -0.78 -16.87 -26.95
N PHE A 122 -0.44 -15.86 -27.77
CA PHE A 122 0.40 -16.01 -28.96
C PHE A 122 1.83 -16.45 -28.60
N LEU A 123 2.29 -16.24 -27.36
CA LEU A 123 3.61 -16.70 -26.92
C LEU A 123 3.75 -18.22 -26.93
N ARG A 124 2.65 -18.98 -27.04
CA ARG A 124 2.69 -20.44 -27.22
C ARG A 124 3.40 -20.88 -28.50
N GLU A 125 3.28 -20.09 -29.57
CA GLU A 125 3.95 -20.37 -30.86
C GLU A 125 5.45 -20.13 -30.74
N LEU A 126 5.86 -19.12 -29.98
CA LEU A 126 7.27 -18.77 -29.78
C LEU A 126 7.95 -19.65 -28.72
N TYR A 127 7.20 -20.05 -27.69
CA TYR A 127 7.68 -20.84 -26.55
C TYR A 127 6.77 -22.06 -26.33
N PRO A 128 6.90 -23.11 -27.14
CA PRO A 128 6.00 -24.27 -27.07
C PRO A 128 6.22 -25.16 -25.82
N THR A 129 7.36 -24.98 -25.13
CA THR A 129 7.69 -25.77 -23.94
C THR A 129 8.14 -24.88 -22.78
N TYR A 130 7.96 -25.39 -21.55
CA TYR A 130 8.48 -24.73 -20.35
C TYR A 130 9.98 -24.52 -20.39
N GLY A 131 10.76 -25.47 -20.94
CA GLY A 131 12.21 -25.35 -21.08
C GLY A 131 12.63 -24.23 -22.03
N ALA A 132 11.92 -24.06 -23.15
CA ALA A 132 12.15 -22.96 -24.08
C ALA A 132 11.90 -21.60 -23.41
N TYR A 133 10.81 -21.50 -22.66
CA TYR A 133 10.45 -20.29 -21.94
C TYR A 133 11.42 -19.98 -20.77
N ALA A 134 11.82 -21.00 -20.00
CA ALA A 134 12.74 -20.84 -18.88
C ALA A 134 14.13 -20.34 -19.26
N ASN A 135 14.54 -20.56 -20.50
CA ASN A 135 15.82 -20.07 -21.06
C ASN A 135 15.69 -18.69 -21.72
N ALA A 136 14.46 -18.16 -21.88
CA ALA A 136 14.22 -16.88 -22.51
C ALA A 136 14.38 -15.72 -21.50
N THR A 137 14.97 -14.62 -21.97
CA THR A 137 14.95 -13.37 -21.20
C THR A 137 13.66 -12.59 -21.48
N SER A 138 13.30 -11.68 -20.58
CA SER A 138 12.18 -10.75 -20.82
C SER A 138 12.35 -9.94 -22.09
N THR A 139 13.59 -9.59 -22.46
CA THR A 139 13.90 -8.90 -23.72
C THR A 139 13.58 -9.78 -24.93
N ASN A 140 13.90 -11.10 -24.87
CA ASN A 140 13.57 -12.02 -25.95
C ASN A 140 12.03 -12.20 -26.09
N ILE A 141 11.33 -12.27 -24.96
CA ILE A 141 9.86 -12.49 -24.93
C ILE A 141 9.12 -11.26 -25.46
N LEU A 142 9.52 -10.06 -25.03
CA LEU A 142 8.89 -8.81 -25.43
C LEU A 142 9.31 -8.39 -26.87
N GLY A 143 10.51 -8.77 -27.31
CA GLY A 143 11.00 -8.47 -28.65
C GLY A 143 10.95 -6.96 -28.98
N GLU A 144 10.52 -6.65 -30.21
CA GLU A 144 10.37 -5.27 -30.69
C GLU A 144 9.23 -4.50 -29.97
N GLN A 145 8.25 -5.21 -29.40
CA GLN A 145 7.13 -4.58 -28.68
C GLN A 145 7.60 -3.85 -27.41
N LYS A 146 8.74 -4.25 -26.83
CA LYS A 146 9.30 -3.62 -25.64
C LYS A 146 9.41 -2.09 -25.74
N SER A 147 9.77 -1.59 -26.93
CA SER A 147 9.90 -0.14 -27.17
C SER A 147 8.58 0.63 -27.20
N LYS A 148 7.46 -0.08 -27.36
CA LYS A 148 6.10 0.48 -27.41
C LYS A 148 5.37 0.40 -26.05
N LEU A 149 5.94 -0.34 -25.11
CA LEU A 149 5.36 -0.53 -23.77
C LEU A 149 5.86 0.55 -22.81
N ALA A 150 4.99 1.03 -21.96
CA ALA A 150 5.41 1.77 -20.78
C ALA A 150 6.03 0.81 -19.75
N ALA A 151 6.89 1.34 -18.88
CA ALA A 151 7.57 0.55 -17.87
C ALA A 151 7.48 1.26 -16.51
N ILE A 152 7.09 0.51 -15.49
CA ILE A 152 7.05 0.96 -14.09
C ILE A 152 8.02 0.08 -13.31
N ARG A 153 8.99 0.70 -12.62
CA ARG A 153 9.92 -0.01 -11.75
C ARG A 153 9.42 0.05 -10.32
N LEU A 154 9.06 -1.10 -9.76
CA LEU A 154 8.64 -1.23 -8.35
C LEU A 154 9.88 -1.23 -7.44
N THR A 155 9.84 -0.43 -6.39
CA THR A 155 10.94 -0.25 -5.42
C THR A 155 10.48 -0.41 -3.97
N SER A 156 9.16 -0.39 -3.71
CA SER A 156 8.59 -0.37 -2.36
C SER A 156 7.43 -1.36 -2.24
N LEU A 157 7.46 -2.21 -1.22
CA LEU A 157 6.37 -3.13 -0.87
C LEU A 157 5.81 -2.84 0.53
N GLU A 158 6.59 -2.19 1.38
CA GLU A 158 6.26 -1.96 2.78
C GLU A 158 5.19 -0.87 2.95
N SER A 159 4.27 -1.09 3.88
CA SER A 159 3.44 -0.04 4.46
C SER A 159 4.29 0.81 5.39
N VAL A 160 4.16 2.13 5.32
CA VAL A 160 5.09 3.07 5.95
C VAL A 160 4.40 4.21 6.68
N VAL A 161 5.07 4.79 7.68
CA VAL A 161 4.82 6.14 8.18
C VAL A 161 5.87 7.07 7.59
N MET A 162 5.49 8.29 7.30
CA MET A 162 6.33 9.33 6.73
C MET A 162 6.28 10.56 7.64
N ILE A 163 7.33 10.74 8.44
CA ILE A 163 7.43 11.83 9.40
C ILE A 163 7.90 13.11 8.69
N ASN A 164 7.13 14.15 8.83
CA ASN A 164 7.37 15.44 8.21
C ASN A 164 8.48 16.21 8.94
N ARG A 165 9.55 16.53 8.20
CA ARG A 165 10.69 17.34 8.71
C ARG A 165 10.68 18.78 8.15
N GLY A 166 9.57 19.18 7.53
CA GLY A 166 9.43 20.45 6.83
C GLY A 166 9.82 20.34 5.36
N ASP A 167 11.11 20.16 5.07
CA ASP A 167 11.62 20.08 3.69
C ASP A 167 11.61 18.66 3.10
N THR A 168 11.48 17.63 3.93
CA THR A 168 11.54 16.22 3.53
C THR A 168 10.60 15.38 4.39
N LEU A 169 10.26 14.19 3.89
CA LEU A 169 9.52 13.17 4.62
C LEU A 169 10.46 11.99 4.96
N ASP A 170 10.68 11.75 6.26
CA ASP A 170 11.42 10.58 6.74
C ASP A 170 10.54 9.34 6.65
N VAL A 171 10.87 8.40 5.77
CA VAL A 171 10.05 7.20 5.52
C VAL A 171 10.51 6.04 6.40
N ILE A 172 9.62 5.57 7.27
CA ILE A 172 9.89 4.52 8.25
C ILE A 172 8.87 3.37 8.01
N PRO A 173 9.33 2.11 7.85
CA PRO A 173 8.42 0.98 7.78
C PRO A 173 7.56 0.84 9.04
N LEU A 174 6.27 0.54 8.85
CA LEU A 174 5.40 0.12 9.95
C LEU A 174 5.84 -1.25 10.50
N PRO A 175 5.41 -1.65 11.70
CA PRO A 175 5.73 -2.95 12.28
C PRO A 175 5.43 -4.13 11.36
N PHE A 176 6.12 -5.26 11.60
CA PHE A 176 6.04 -6.46 10.79
C PHE A 176 4.60 -6.94 10.54
N GLU A 177 3.71 -6.82 11.51
CA GLU A 177 2.30 -7.23 11.41
C GLU A 177 1.54 -6.41 10.37
N ALA A 178 1.95 -5.18 10.09
CA ALA A 178 1.40 -4.34 9.03
C ALA A 178 1.88 -4.79 7.63
N GLN A 179 2.95 -5.60 7.56
CA GLN A 179 3.54 -6.08 6.31
C GLN A 179 3.01 -7.46 5.89
N LEU A 180 2.16 -8.10 6.69
CA LEU A 180 1.72 -9.47 6.44
C LEU A 180 0.69 -9.59 5.31
N THR A 181 0.01 -8.49 4.96
CA THR A 181 -1.05 -8.47 3.94
C THR A 181 -1.33 -7.03 3.50
N PRO A 182 -1.91 -6.80 2.30
CA PRO A 182 -2.21 -5.45 1.82
C PRO A 182 -3.08 -4.64 2.79
N VAL A 183 -2.77 -3.34 2.89
CA VAL A 183 -3.51 -2.37 3.71
C VAL A 183 -4.34 -1.46 2.79
N PHE A 184 -5.66 -1.64 2.78
CA PHE A 184 -6.58 -0.92 1.89
C PHE A 184 -7.26 0.28 2.53
N GLY A 185 -7.27 0.36 3.85
CA GLY A 185 -7.84 1.50 4.57
C GLY A 185 -7.08 1.76 5.86
N ILE A 186 -6.93 3.03 6.19
CA ILE A 186 -6.26 3.48 7.40
C ILE A 186 -7.19 4.47 8.10
N SER A 187 -7.44 4.25 9.39
CA SER A 187 -8.08 5.23 10.27
C SER A 187 -7.11 5.66 11.34
N VAL A 188 -7.04 6.97 11.56
CA VAL A 188 -6.18 7.62 12.55
C VAL A 188 -7.05 8.16 13.67
N ALA A 189 -6.77 7.82 14.90
CA ALA A 189 -7.40 8.37 16.09
C ALA A 189 -6.62 7.99 17.36
N ASP A 190 -6.79 8.74 18.43
CA ASP A 190 -6.36 8.34 19.77
C ASP A 190 -7.41 7.36 20.35
N PHE A 191 -7.19 6.04 20.15
CA PHE A 191 -8.16 5.02 20.58
C PHE A 191 -8.11 4.73 22.08
N ASP A 192 -6.98 4.95 22.74
CA ASP A 192 -6.85 4.65 24.18
C ASP A 192 -6.86 5.89 25.08
N GLY A 193 -6.93 7.09 24.50
CA GLY A 193 -7.07 8.36 25.21
C GLY A 193 -5.79 8.81 25.87
N ASP A 194 -4.61 8.38 25.38
CA ASP A 194 -3.32 8.78 25.95
C ASP A 194 -2.73 10.06 25.33
N GLY A 195 -3.40 10.61 24.33
CA GLY A 195 -3.01 11.83 23.63
C GLY A 195 -2.12 11.62 22.42
N SER A 196 -1.74 10.37 22.10
CA SER A 196 -1.01 10.00 20.89
C SER A 196 -1.97 9.41 19.85
N GLU A 197 -1.71 9.67 18.57
CA GLU A 197 -2.52 9.09 17.52
C GLU A 197 -2.14 7.63 17.23
N ASP A 198 -3.15 6.77 17.21
CA ASP A 198 -3.08 5.35 16.88
C ASP A 198 -3.56 5.10 15.45
N LEU A 199 -3.26 3.92 14.90
CA LEU A 199 -3.69 3.51 13.56
C LEU A 199 -4.53 2.24 13.61
N PHE A 200 -5.67 2.26 12.93
CA PHE A 200 -6.34 1.03 12.53
C PHE A 200 -6.09 0.77 11.04
N LEU A 201 -5.62 -0.46 10.72
CA LEU A 201 -5.33 -0.90 9.36
C LEU A 201 -6.37 -1.94 8.90
N ALA A 202 -7.12 -1.59 7.85
CA ALA A 202 -8.04 -2.49 7.17
C ALA A 202 -7.26 -3.32 6.15
N GLN A 203 -7.26 -4.64 6.32
CA GLN A 203 -6.32 -5.55 5.68
C GLN A 203 -7.03 -6.66 4.89
N ASN A 204 -6.23 -7.49 4.21
CA ASN A 204 -6.56 -8.70 3.45
C ASN A 204 -6.97 -8.46 2.00
N PHE A 205 -6.55 -9.40 1.15
CA PHE A 205 -6.88 -9.44 -0.26
C PHE A 205 -7.17 -10.88 -0.73
N PHE A 206 -8.39 -11.11 -1.22
CA PHE A 206 -8.86 -12.44 -1.65
C PHE A 206 -8.91 -12.56 -3.18
N GLY A 207 -8.83 -11.45 -3.89
CA GLY A 207 -8.85 -11.36 -5.35
C GLY A 207 -7.52 -11.74 -6.02
N THR A 208 -6.76 -12.66 -5.42
CA THR A 208 -5.52 -13.15 -5.98
C THR A 208 -5.75 -13.94 -7.26
N ARG A 209 -4.75 -14.03 -8.13
CA ARG A 209 -4.81 -14.81 -9.37
C ARG A 209 -5.04 -16.30 -9.11
N PRO A 210 -5.64 -17.05 -10.06
CA PRO A 210 -5.85 -18.48 -9.91
C PRO A 210 -4.53 -19.24 -9.62
N GLY A 211 -4.56 -20.09 -8.60
CA GLY A 211 -3.38 -20.87 -8.17
C GLY A 211 -2.51 -20.13 -7.14
N PHE A 212 -2.85 -18.92 -6.77
CA PHE A 212 -2.15 -18.17 -5.70
C PHE A 212 -2.98 -18.15 -4.41
N PRO A 213 -2.33 -18.29 -3.23
CA PRO A 213 -3.04 -18.24 -1.96
C PRO A 213 -3.65 -16.84 -1.73
N ARG A 214 -4.74 -16.79 -0.97
CA ARG A 214 -5.28 -15.52 -0.48
C ARG A 214 -4.27 -14.85 0.45
N MET A 215 -4.24 -13.52 0.40
CA MET A 215 -3.46 -12.72 1.35
C MET A 215 -4.37 -12.40 2.54
N ASP A 216 -4.51 -13.34 3.49
CA ASP A 216 -5.51 -13.34 4.57
C ASP A 216 -4.93 -13.41 5.98
N ALA A 217 -3.67 -13.01 6.14
CA ALA A 217 -2.99 -12.99 7.43
C ALA A 217 -3.50 -11.89 8.40
N GLY A 218 -4.21 -10.89 7.89
CA GLY A 218 -4.73 -9.77 8.67
C GLY A 218 -5.96 -10.13 9.52
N ARG A 219 -6.08 -9.45 10.67
CA ARG A 219 -7.23 -9.59 11.60
C ARG A 219 -7.91 -8.26 11.91
N GLY A 220 -7.62 -7.20 11.12
CA GLY A 220 -7.88 -5.82 11.48
C GLY A 220 -6.86 -5.38 12.54
N LEU A 221 -5.78 -4.75 12.11
CA LEU A 221 -4.64 -4.45 12.97
C LEU A 221 -4.79 -3.07 13.59
N LEU A 222 -4.79 -3.02 14.92
CA LEU A 222 -4.64 -1.78 15.66
C LEU A 222 -3.16 -1.63 16.05
N LEU A 223 -2.58 -0.48 15.72
CA LEU A 223 -1.23 -0.09 16.08
C LEU A 223 -1.31 1.08 17.06
N LYS A 224 -0.80 0.89 18.27
CA LYS A 224 -0.69 1.96 19.26
C LYS A 224 0.49 2.87 18.94
N GLY A 225 0.23 4.17 18.83
CA GLY A 225 1.27 5.20 18.71
C GLY A 225 2.03 5.44 20.01
N ASP A 226 3.27 5.89 19.91
CA ASP A 226 4.10 6.24 21.07
C ASP A 226 4.33 7.75 21.21
N GLY A 227 3.67 8.56 20.35
CA GLY A 227 3.81 10.01 20.30
C GLY A 227 5.17 10.51 19.80
N ASN A 228 6.03 9.62 19.25
CA ASN A 228 7.34 9.96 18.69
C ASN A 228 7.51 9.42 17.25
N GLY A 229 6.39 9.11 16.58
CA GLY A 229 6.36 8.53 15.24
C GLY A 229 6.54 7.01 15.20
N GLY A 230 6.64 6.34 16.36
CA GLY A 230 6.74 4.89 16.48
C GLY A 230 5.39 4.24 16.76
N PHE A 231 5.22 2.98 16.31
CA PHE A 231 3.99 2.23 16.48
C PHE A 231 4.22 0.83 17.02
N LYS A 232 3.31 0.35 17.88
CA LYS A 232 3.34 -1.01 18.46
C LYS A 232 2.06 -1.77 18.10
N PRO A 233 2.17 -3.01 17.55
CA PRO A 233 1.00 -3.81 17.21
C PRO A 233 0.26 -4.27 18.47
N MET A 234 -1.06 -4.14 18.45
CA MET A 234 -1.94 -4.71 19.47
C MET A 234 -2.50 -6.04 18.98
N THR A 235 -2.41 -7.06 19.81
CA THR A 235 -3.02 -8.35 19.49
C THR A 235 -4.55 -8.25 19.51
N SER A 236 -5.23 -9.16 18.79
CA SER A 236 -6.71 -9.23 18.83
C SER A 236 -7.27 -9.48 20.23
N ALA A 237 -6.49 -10.08 21.13
CA ALA A 237 -6.89 -10.26 22.52
C ALA A 237 -6.88 -8.94 23.31
N MET A 238 -5.95 -8.03 22.99
CA MET A 238 -5.84 -6.70 23.62
C MET A 238 -6.84 -5.71 23.02
N SER A 239 -6.94 -5.64 21.71
CA SER A 239 -7.82 -4.68 21.01
C SER A 239 -9.28 -5.11 20.96
N GLY A 240 -9.57 -6.41 21.12
CA GLY A 240 -10.92 -6.96 20.90
C GLY A 240 -11.31 -7.05 19.43
N ILE A 241 -10.48 -6.55 18.50
CA ILE A 241 -10.77 -6.55 17.07
C ILE A 241 -10.38 -7.89 16.45
N ARG A 242 -11.35 -8.52 15.76
CA ARG A 242 -11.12 -9.76 15.02
C ARG A 242 -11.91 -9.75 13.73
N LEU A 243 -11.26 -9.35 12.67
CA LEU A 243 -11.80 -9.26 11.30
C LEU A 243 -11.00 -10.19 10.39
N THR A 244 -11.64 -11.24 9.91
CA THR A 244 -10.99 -12.25 9.04
C THR A 244 -11.36 -12.10 7.57
N GLY A 245 -12.33 -11.22 7.26
CA GLY A 245 -12.75 -10.90 5.90
C GLY A 245 -11.78 -9.97 5.18
N GLU A 246 -12.08 -9.71 3.92
CA GLU A 246 -11.35 -8.76 3.08
C GLU A 246 -11.82 -7.33 3.41
N GLN A 247 -11.05 -6.62 4.21
CA GLN A 247 -11.40 -5.29 4.67
C GLN A 247 -10.95 -4.25 3.63
N LYS A 248 -11.84 -3.30 3.28
CA LYS A 248 -11.55 -2.30 2.24
C LYS A 248 -11.58 -0.86 2.73
N GLY A 249 -12.18 -0.62 3.86
CA GLY A 249 -12.26 0.71 4.42
C GLY A 249 -12.67 0.69 5.89
N SER A 250 -12.37 1.78 6.56
CA SER A 250 -12.73 2.00 7.95
C SER A 250 -13.08 3.47 8.17
N ALA A 251 -13.82 3.73 9.23
CA ALA A 251 -14.15 5.07 9.68
C ALA A 251 -14.18 5.11 11.20
N VAL A 252 -13.91 6.27 11.77
CA VAL A 252 -13.87 6.52 13.19
C VAL A 252 -14.83 7.66 13.57
N ALA A 253 -15.55 7.47 14.65
CA ALA A 253 -16.42 8.50 15.26
C ALA A 253 -16.80 8.08 16.68
N ASP A 254 -17.18 9.02 17.51
CA ASP A 254 -17.90 8.75 18.77
C ASP A 254 -19.38 8.46 18.45
N PHE A 255 -19.67 7.21 18.09
CA PHE A 255 -20.98 6.78 17.58
C PHE A 255 -22.08 6.85 18.65
N ASP A 256 -21.78 6.46 19.89
CA ASP A 256 -22.76 6.43 20.98
C ASP A 256 -22.68 7.64 21.92
N ARG A 257 -21.81 8.60 21.60
CA ARG A 257 -21.64 9.87 22.30
C ARG A 257 -21.16 9.71 23.75
N ASP A 258 -20.33 8.71 23.98
CA ASP A 258 -19.75 8.44 25.28
C ASP A 258 -18.37 9.11 25.50
N GLY A 259 -17.87 9.84 24.50
CA GLY A 259 -16.60 10.57 24.54
C GLY A 259 -15.41 9.71 24.13
N ARG A 260 -15.63 8.53 23.52
CA ARG A 260 -14.59 7.65 22.99
C ARG A 260 -14.73 7.49 21.49
N VAL A 261 -13.62 7.27 20.84
CA VAL A 261 -13.62 7.01 19.39
C VAL A 261 -13.97 5.54 19.15
N ASP A 262 -15.06 5.29 18.44
CA ASP A 262 -15.47 3.96 17.96
C ASP A 262 -14.93 3.71 16.56
N LEU A 263 -14.90 2.43 16.14
CA LEU A 263 -14.39 2.01 14.85
C LEU A 263 -15.48 1.30 14.05
N LEU A 264 -15.70 1.75 12.81
CA LEU A 264 -16.47 1.05 11.80
C LEU A 264 -15.51 0.44 10.77
N ALA A 265 -15.66 -0.85 10.47
CA ALA A 265 -14.85 -1.53 9.45
C ALA A 265 -15.75 -2.24 8.42
N GLY A 266 -15.58 -1.87 7.16
CA GLY A 266 -16.26 -2.45 6.01
C GLY A 266 -15.48 -3.64 5.44
N GLN A 267 -16.20 -4.70 5.02
CA GLN A 267 -15.64 -5.90 4.43
C GLN A 267 -16.24 -6.16 3.05
N ASN A 268 -15.41 -6.54 2.09
CA ASN A 268 -15.88 -7.00 0.78
C ASN A 268 -16.60 -8.35 0.92
N ALA A 269 -17.83 -8.45 0.40
CA ALA A 269 -18.69 -9.62 0.53
C ALA A 269 -18.88 -10.12 1.98
N GLY A 270 -18.79 -9.23 2.96
CA GLY A 270 -18.95 -9.52 4.38
C GLY A 270 -19.72 -8.43 5.12
N GLU A 271 -20.06 -8.71 6.37
CA GLU A 271 -20.76 -7.74 7.21
C GLU A 271 -19.84 -6.59 7.62
N THR A 272 -20.35 -5.37 7.58
CA THR A 272 -19.72 -4.23 8.23
C THR A 272 -19.80 -4.40 9.75
N LYS A 273 -18.68 -4.18 10.43
CA LYS A 273 -18.58 -4.32 11.89
C LYS A 273 -18.37 -2.96 12.56
N LEU A 274 -19.17 -2.69 13.58
CA LEU A 274 -19.00 -1.56 14.48
C LEU A 274 -18.41 -2.05 15.80
N TYR A 275 -17.25 -1.52 16.16
CA TYR A 275 -16.56 -1.78 17.42
C TYR A 275 -16.72 -0.55 18.32
N ARG A 276 -17.41 -0.75 19.46
CA ARG A 276 -17.53 0.28 20.50
C ARG A 276 -16.32 0.25 21.41
N ASN A 277 -15.68 1.38 21.56
CA ASN A 277 -14.55 1.53 22.46
C ASN A 277 -15.02 1.54 23.93
N ARG A 278 -14.45 0.64 24.73
CA ARG A 278 -14.79 0.47 26.15
C ARG A 278 -13.63 0.78 27.11
N LEU A 279 -12.56 1.41 26.59
CA LEU A 279 -11.43 1.80 27.42
C LEU A 279 -11.85 2.83 28.49
N ALA A 280 -11.10 2.88 29.60
CA ALA A 280 -11.48 3.70 30.77
C ALA A 280 -11.34 5.21 30.51
N GLN A 281 -10.37 5.59 29.68
CA GLN A 281 -10.13 7.00 29.35
C GLN A 281 -11.13 7.51 28.30
N ARG A 282 -11.58 8.74 28.50
CA ARG A 282 -12.50 9.42 27.60
C ARG A 282 -11.84 10.65 27.03
N GLY A 283 -11.96 10.85 25.73
CA GLY A 283 -11.55 12.09 25.09
C GLY A 283 -12.35 13.32 25.55
N LEU A 284 -11.81 14.49 25.33
CA LEU A 284 -12.52 15.75 25.57
C LEU A 284 -13.56 15.97 24.46
N ARG A 285 -14.85 16.07 24.84
CA ARG A 285 -15.91 16.44 23.90
C ARG A 285 -16.11 17.93 23.91
N VAL A 286 -15.85 18.60 22.80
CA VAL A 286 -16.23 19.99 22.57
C VAL A 286 -17.55 20.02 21.83
N THR A 287 -18.59 20.60 22.44
CA THR A 287 -19.88 20.87 21.75
C THR A 287 -19.86 22.37 21.40
N LEU A 288 -19.89 22.67 20.10
CA LEU A 288 -20.06 24.03 19.56
C LEU A 288 -21.52 24.44 19.57
#